data_23a5effee8b9f363752061027dfc774a
#
_entry.id   23a5effee8b9f363752061027dfc774a
#
_cell.length_a   1.000
_cell.length_b   1.000
_cell.length_c   1.000
_cell.angle_alpha   90.00
_cell.angle_beta   90.00
_cell.angle_gamma   90.00
#
_symmetry.space_group_name_H-M   'P 1'
#
loop_
_entity.id
_entity.type
_entity.pdbx_description
1 polymer ?
#
loop_
_entity_poly.entity_id
_entity_poly.type
_entity_poly.pdbx_seq_one_letter_code
_entity_poly.pdbx_strand_id
1 'polypeptide(L)'
;MKDWTGNSKTAYTTIGASNHSCGVREDNDFYATEPKALELLLDMETFDPFIWECACGKGHLSEVLKHRGYIVRSTDLINRGYGESDVDFLSTTSKFNGDIITNPPYRYAQEFVEHALDIVCDGNKVVMFLKLTFLESKKRGNLFKKHPPKVIYVSRSRLQCAKNGDFLTYKKGTGTAIAYAWFVWEKGFRGEPIVRWFN
;
A
#
# COMPACT_ATOMS: atom_id res chain seq x y z
N MET A 1 -5.94 35.58 -27.57
CA MET A 1 -5.74 34.62 -26.45
C MET A 1 -4.68 33.64 -26.90
N LYS A 2 -3.50 33.57 -26.24
CA LYS A 2 -2.47 32.62 -26.63
C LYS A 2 -2.86 31.27 -26.00
N ASP A 3 -3.05 30.26 -26.82
CA ASP A 3 -3.19 28.89 -26.32
C ASP A 3 -1.96 28.49 -25.52
N TRP A 4 -2.20 27.78 -24.44
CA TRP A 4 -1.15 27.28 -23.58
C TRP A 4 -0.33 26.23 -24.36
N THR A 5 0.89 26.61 -24.77
CA THR A 5 1.84 25.69 -25.41
C THR A 5 2.76 25.14 -24.34
N GLY A 6 2.39 23.98 -23.76
CA GLY A 6 3.24 23.28 -22.80
C GLY A 6 4.54 22.82 -23.44
N ASN A 7 5.64 22.90 -22.70
CA ASN A 7 6.92 22.32 -23.10
C ASN A 7 6.79 20.80 -23.13
N SER A 8 6.99 20.16 -24.28
CA SER A 8 6.86 18.71 -24.46
C SER A 8 7.72 17.89 -23.48
N LYS A 9 8.92 18.40 -23.10
CA LYS A 9 9.78 17.74 -22.09
C LYS A 9 9.18 17.76 -20.69
N THR A 10 8.41 18.78 -20.34
CA THR A 10 7.74 18.89 -19.04
C THR A 10 6.47 18.03 -18.99
N ALA A 11 5.75 17.90 -20.12
CA ALA A 11 4.52 17.12 -20.20
C ALA A 11 4.76 15.63 -19.89
N TYR A 12 5.81 15.02 -20.43
CA TYR A 12 6.15 13.61 -20.16
C TYR A 12 6.52 13.36 -18.70
N THR A 13 7.20 14.31 -18.05
CA THR A 13 7.55 14.21 -16.62
C THR A 13 6.33 14.41 -15.72
N THR A 14 5.38 15.24 -16.13
CA THR A 14 4.18 15.57 -15.35
C THR A 14 3.11 14.47 -15.42
N ILE A 15 2.99 13.77 -16.56
CA ILE A 15 1.97 12.73 -16.78
C ILE A 15 2.37 11.39 -16.12
N GLY A 16 3.61 11.26 -15.63
CA GLY A 16 4.07 10.01 -15.00
C GLY A 16 4.12 8.82 -15.96
N ALA A 17 4.08 9.09 -17.27
CA ALA A 17 4.05 8.09 -18.33
C ALA A 17 5.46 7.60 -18.72
N SER A 18 6.48 7.85 -17.91
CA SER A 18 7.80 7.28 -18.17
C SER A 18 7.82 5.79 -17.82
N ASN A 19 7.25 4.99 -18.70
CA ASN A 19 7.51 3.55 -18.77
C ASN A 19 8.96 3.22 -19.18
N HIS A 20 9.81 4.21 -19.24
CA HIS A 20 11.19 4.11 -19.68
C HIS A 20 12.18 4.52 -18.60
N SER A 21 12.00 4.02 -17.38
CA SER A 21 13.18 3.82 -16.57
C SER A 21 13.94 2.64 -17.21
N CYS A 22 15.06 2.94 -17.86
CA CYS A 22 16.07 1.95 -18.26
C CYS A 22 16.75 1.33 -17.03
N GLY A 23 15.99 1.04 -15.97
CA GLY A 23 16.40 0.35 -14.78
C GLY A 23 15.80 -1.04 -14.78
N VAL A 24 16.62 -2.03 -14.60
CA VAL A 24 16.22 -3.40 -14.32
C VAL A 24 15.10 -3.35 -13.27
N ARG A 25 13.91 -3.83 -13.64
CA ARG A 25 12.80 -3.98 -12.72
C ARG A 25 13.26 -4.95 -11.64
N GLU A 26 13.14 -4.58 -10.37
CA GLU A 26 13.49 -5.50 -9.28
C GLU A 26 12.67 -6.77 -9.43
N ASP A 27 13.32 -7.92 -9.42
CA ASP A 27 12.71 -9.22 -9.67
C ASP A 27 11.57 -9.54 -8.68
N ASN A 28 11.55 -8.88 -7.52
CA ASN A 28 10.58 -9.12 -6.46
C ASN A 28 9.72 -7.88 -6.08
N ASP A 29 9.64 -6.86 -6.94
CA ASP A 29 8.78 -5.66 -6.77
C ASP A 29 8.85 -5.02 -5.37
N PHE A 30 10.06 -4.98 -4.76
CA PHE A 30 10.25 -4.47 -3.40
C PHE A 30 10.36 -2.95 -3.36
N TYR A 31 9.31 -2.32 -2.84
CA TYR A 31 9.22 -0.89 -2.58
C TYR A 31 8.85 -0.64 -1.12
N ALA A 32 9.80 -0.18 -0.32
CA ALA A 32 9.56 0.15 1.07
C ALA A 32 8.70 1.40 1.21
N THR A 33 7.67 1.34 2.04
CA THR A 33 6.85 2.50 2.41
C THR A 33 7.59 3.36 3.42
N GLU A 34 7.56 4.67 3.23
CA GLU A 34 8.09 5.61 4.22
C GLU A 34 7.33 5.43 5.56
N PRO A 35 8.05 5.20 6.69
CA PRO A 35 7.43 5.00 8.01
C PRO A 35 6.38 6.04 8.37
N LYS A 36 6.65 7.31 8.06
CA LYS A 36 5.72 8.43 8.27
C LYS A 36 4.34 8.22 7.65
N ALA A 37 4.25 7.49 6.55
CA ALA A 37 2.96 7.20 5.90
C ALA A 37 2.04 6.38 6.80
N LEU A 38 2.60 5.43 7.55
CA LEU A 38 1.84 4.62 8.49
C LEU A 38 1.57 5.38 9.80
N GLU A 39 2.54 6.14 10.31
CA GLU A 39 2.34 6.98 11.50
C GLU A 39 1.11 7.88 11.34
N LEU A 40 1.01 8.57 10.21
CA LEU A 40 -0.11 9.44 9.88
C LEU A 40 -1.45 8.69 9.79
N LEU A 41 -1.44 7.45 9.29
CA LEU A 41 -2.65 6.62 9.28
C LEU A 41 -3.07 6.23 10.70
N LEU A 42 -2.11 5.84 11.55
CA LEU A 42 -2.36 5.43 12.94
C LEU A 42 -2.90 6.57 13.82
N ASP A 43 -2.67 7.83 13.42
CA ASP A 43 -3.27 9.00 14.08
C ASP A 43 -4.74 9.25 13.66
N MET A 44 -5.20 8.62 12.57
CA MET A 44 -6.53 8.82 11.99
C MET A 44 -7.45 7.61 12.11
N GLU A 45 -6.89 6.42 12.31
CA GLU A 45 -7.62 5.15 12.28
C GLU A 45 -7.16 4.25 13.43
N THR A 46 -8.09 3.50 13.99
CA THR A 46 -7.82 2.51 15.05
C THR A 46 -7.87 1.10 14.48
N PHE A 47 -7.02 0.22 15.00
CA PHE A 47 -6.87 -1.14 14.51
C PHE A 47 -6.96 -2.14 15.66
N ASP A 48 -7.19 -3.42 15.29
CA ASP A 48 -7.08 -4.53 16.22
C ASP A 48 -5.67 -4.58 16.84
N PRO A 49 -5.52 -4.95 18.12
CA PRO A 49 -4.20 -5.12 18.74
C PRO A 49 -3.28 -6.11 18.02
N PHE A 50 -3.85 -7.09 17.32
CA PHE A 50 -3.11 -8.07 16.54
C PHE A 50 -3.10 -7.68 15.06
N ILE A 51 -1.93 -7.45 14.50
CA ILE A 51 -1.75 -7.05 13.11
C ILE A 51 -0.85 -8.03 12.38
N TRP A 52 -1.23 -8.39 11.16
CA TRP A 52 -0.37 -9.14 10.27
C TRP A 52 0.13 -8.25 9.12
N GLU A 53 1.45 -8.06 9.06
CA GLU A 53 2.14 -7.51 7.90
C GLU A 53 2.65 -8.67 7.04
N CYS A 54 1.91 -8.99 5.98
CA CYS A 54 2.11 -10.20 5.19
C CYS A 54 3.06 -10.06 3.98
N ALA A 55 3.65 -8.89 3.81
CA ALA A 55 4.72 -8.59 2.85
C ALA A 55 5.70 -7.60 3.49
N CYS A 56 6.31 -8.01 4.62
CA CYS A 56 6.99 -7.10 5.53
C CYS A 56 8.31 -6.52 5.00
N GLY A 57 8.89 -7.13 3.99
CA GLY A 57 10.15 -6.66 3.43
C GLY A 57 11.26 -6.60 4.48
N LYS A 58 11.78 -5.41 4.72
CA LYS A 58 12.78 -5.13 5.77
C LYS A 58 12.15 -4.63 7.07
N GLY A 59 10.83 -4.76 7.25
CA GLY A 59 10.14 -4.45 8.49
C GLY A 59 9.80 -2.98 8.74
N HIS A 60 9.86 -2.11 7.73
CA HIS A 60 9.64 -0.68 7.93
C HIS A 60 8.25 -0.36 8.54
N LEU A 61 7.19 -1.04 8.10
CA LEU A 61 5.86 -0.87 8.67
C LEU A 61 5.72 -1.62 10.00
N SER A 62 6.24 -2.85 10.07
CA SER A 62 6.21 -3.65 11.30
C SER A 62 6.84 -2.94 12.50
N GLU A 63 7.97 -2.26 12.28
CA GLU A 63 8.63 -1.53 13.37
C GLU A 63 7.78 -0.34 13.85
N VAL A 64 7.14 0.40 12.95
CA VAL A 64 6.20 1.47 13.33
C VAL A 64 5.04 0.91 14.16
N LEU A 65 4.44 -0.20 13.71
CA LEU A 65 3.33 -0.85 14.41
C LEU A 65 3.74 -1.31 15.82
N LYS A 66 4.90 -1.95 15.95
CA LYS A 66 5.44 -2.38 17.25
C LYS A 66 5.69 -1.21 18.19
N HIS A 67 6.28 -0.11 17.68
CA HIS A 67 6.50 1.12 18.47
C HIS A 67 5.20 1.77 18.93
N ARG A 68 4.12 1.58 18.19
CA ARG A 68 2.76 2.04 18.56
C ARG A 68 2.01 1.05 19.47
N GLY A 69 2.66 -0.05 19.88
CA GLY A 69 2.13 -1.00 20.87
C GLY A 69 1.31 -2.16 20.29
N TYR A 70 1.30 -2.35 18.97
CA TYR A 70 0.61 -3.49 18.33
C TYR A 70 1.44 -4.76 18.44
N ILE A 71 0.76 -5.90 18.51
CA ILE A 71 1.37 -7.24 18.40
C ILE A 71 1.41 -7.60 16.91
N VAL A 72 2.61 -7.66 16.33
CA VAL A 72 2.77 -7.77 14.88
C VAL A 72 3.33 -9.12 14.48
N ARG A 73 2.58 -9.85 13.67
CA ARG A 73 3.10 -10.97 12.88
C ARG A 73 3.66 -10.38 11.57
N SER A 74 4.95 -10.59 11.32
CA SER A 74 5.63 -10.10 10.13
C SER A 74 6.09 -11.26 9.29
N THR A 75 5.61 -11.37 8.04
CA THR A 75 5.99 -12.44 7.11
C THR A 75 6.31 -11.88 5.73
N ASP A 76 7.16 -12.55 4.98
CA ASP A 76 7.47 -12.23 3.58
C ASP A 76 7.73 -13.52 2.80
N LEU A 77 7.49 -13.52 1.50
CA LEU A 77 7.86 -14.61 0.61
C LEU A 77 9.38 -14.71 0.48
N ILE A 78 10.08 -13.59 0.55
CA ILE A 78 11.53 -13.49 0.33
C ILE A 78 12.22 -13.15 1.64
N ASN A 79 13.28 -13.89 1.95
CA ASN A 79 14.12 -13.58 3.09
C ASN A 79 14.88 -12.26 2.85
N ARG A 80 14.49 -11.22 3.58
CA ARG A 80 15.15 -9.89 3.56
C ARG A 80 15.79 -9.53 4.90
N GLY A 81 15.98 -10.53 5.77
CA GLY A 81 16.57 -10.38 7.11
C GLY A 81 15.61 -9.84 8.16
N TYR A 82 14.29 -9.92 7.92
CA TYR A 82 13.26 -9.50 8.87
C TYR A 82 12.03 -10.39 8.80
N GLY A 83 11.41 -10.68 9.95
CA GLY A 83 10.20 -11.51 10.04
C GLY A 83 10.38 -12.97 9.65
N GLU A 84 9.27 -13.67 9.47
CA GLU A 84 9.25 -15.04 8.96
C GLU A 84 9.40 -14.99 7.43
N SER A 85 10.41 -15.66 6.88
CA SER A 85 10.60 -15.79 5.43
C SER A 85 9.94 -17.04 4.86
N ASP A 86 9.91 -17.13 3.53
CA ASP A 86 9.36 -18.24 2.77
C ASP A 86 7.87 -18.50 3.02
N VAL A 87 7.14 -17.45 3.43
CA VAL A 87 5.69 -17.48 3.66
C VAL A 87 4.99 -16.86 2.46
N ASP A 88 4.40 -17.70 1.61
CA ASP A 88 3.52 -17.22 0.56
C ASP A 88 2.14 -16.87 1.14
N PHE A 89 1.89 -15.56 1.28
CA PHE A 89 0.62 -15.06 1.81
C PHE A 89 -0.59 -15.58 1.03
N LEU A 90 -0.51 -15.62 -0.31
CA LEU A 90 -1.62 -16.04 -1.16
C LEU A 90 -1.97 -17.52 -1.06
N SER A 91 -1.05 -18.32 -0.51
CA SER A 91 -1.24 -19.76 -0.27
C SER A 91 -1.74 -20.07 1.14
N THR A 92 -1.89 -19.08 2.03
CA THR A 92 -2.36 -19.31 3.39
C THR A 92 -3.85 -19.62 3.42
N THR A 93 -4.26 -20.60 4.23
CA THR A 93 -5.67 -21.02 4.33
C THR A 93 -6.29 -20.75 5.69
N SER A 94 -5.46 -20.51 6.70
CA SER A 94 -5.91 -20.28 8.07
C SER A 94 -6.57 -18.92 8.23
N LYS A 95 -7.69 -18.88 8.96
CA LYS A 95 -8.30 -17.62 9.35
C LYS A 95 -7.39 -16.83 10.27
N PHE A 96 -7.43 -15.53 10.14
CA PHE A 96 -6.69 -14.61 10.99
C PHE A 96 -7.66 -13.72 11.76
N ASN A 97 -7.56 -13.75 13.07
CA ASN A 97 -8.34 -12.89 13.96
C ASN A 97 -7.50 -11.67 14.34
N GLY A 98 -7.59 -10.64 13.56
CA GLY A 98 -6.84 -9.39 13.65
C GLY A 98 -6.86 -8.66 12.31
N ASP A 99 -6.21 -7.51 12.26
CA ASP A 99 -6.16 -6.67 11.07
C ASP A 99 -4.92 -7.00 10.20
N ILE A 100 -5.04 -6.82 8.90
CA ILE A 100 -3.91 -6.94 7.97
C ILE A 100 -3.54 -5.55 7.48
N ILE A 101 -2.27 -5.15 7.70
CA ILE A 101 -1.72 -3.87 7.22
C ILE A 101 -0.43 -4.14 6.46
N THR A 102 -0.39 -3.79 5.18
CA THR A 102 0.80 -4.04 4.35
C THR A 102 0.89 -3.11 3.14
N ASN A 103 2.07 -3.06 2.55
CA ASN A 103 2.32 -2.58 1.19
C ASN A 103 2.58 -3.79 0.29
N PRO A 104 1.57 -4.31 -0.39
CA PRO A 104 1.71 -5.55 -1.17
C PRO A 104 2.53 -5.30 -2.44
N PRO A 105 3.10 -6.36 -3.06
CA PRO A 105 3.65 -6.24 -4.39
C PRO A 105 2.55 -5.81 -5.37
N TYR A 106 2.74 -4.65 -6.01
CA TYR A 106 1.68 -3.99 -6.81
C TYR A 106 1.14 -4.84 -7.96
N ARG A 107 1.94 -5.77 -8.45
CA ARG A 107 1.52 -6.72 -9.49
C ARG A 107 0.38 -7.63 -9.02
N TYR A 108 0.36 -7.97 -7.73
CA TYR A 108 -0.59 -8.88 -7.09
C TYR A 108 -1.51 -8.17 -6.10
N ALA A 109 -1.60 -6.83 -6.18
CA ALA A 109 -2.33 -6.04 -5.20
C ALA A 109 -3.81 -6.42 -5.09
N GLN A 110 -4.47 -6.79 -6.19
CA GLN A 110 -5.86 -7.23 -6.18
C GLN A 110 -6.01 -8.57 -5.46
N GLU A 111 -5.17 -9.53 -5.81
CA GLU A 111 -5.14 -10.86 -5.20
C GLU A 111 -4.87 -10.78 -3.70
N PHE A 112 -3.97 -9.88 -3.28
CA PHE A 112 -3.71 -9.62 -1.86
C PHE A 112 -4.93 -9.09 -1.13
N VAL A 113 -5.66 -8.13 -1.72
CA VAL A 113 -6.88 -7.58 -1.12
C VAL A 113 -7.96 -8.66 -1.00
N GLU A 114 -8.24 -9.40 -2.08
CA GLU A 114 -9.26 -10.44 -2.12
C GLU A 114 -8.94 -11.55 -1.10
N HIS A 115 -7.70 -12.03 -1.09
CA HIS A 115 -7.26 -13.06 -0.16
C HIS A 115 -7.28 -12.58 1.29
N ALA A 116 -6.79 -11.38 1.58
CA ALA A 116 -6.84 -10.81 2.92
C ALA A 116 -8.27 -10.74 3.45
N LEU A 117 -9.21 -10.26 2.63
CA LEU A 117 -10.63 -10.21 2.98
C LEU A 117 -11.24 -11.60 3.16
N ASP A 118 -10.74 -12.62 2.48
CA ASP A 118 -11.23 -13.99 2.69
C ASP A 118 -10.79 -14.55 4.04
N ILE A 119 -9.56 -14.28 4.48
CA ILE A 119 -9.00 -14.92 5.69
C ILE A 119 -9.23 -14.14 6.99
N VAL A 120 -9.41 -12.80 6.98
CA VAL A 120 -9.74 -12.07 8.21
C VAL A 120 -11.16 -12.39 8.70
N CYS A 121 -11.44 -12.17 9.96
CA CYS A 121 -12.78 -12.30 10.55
C CYS A 121 -13.66 -11.09 10.21
N ASP A 122 -14.99 -11.26 10.31
CA ASP A 122 -15.94 -10.16 10.10
C ASP A 122 -15.66 -9.01 11.07
N GLY A 123 -15.68 -7.78 10.56
CA GLY A 123 -15.32 -6.58 11.31
C GLY A 123 -13.82 -6.24 11.33
N ASN A 124 -12.94 -7.21 11.07
CA ASN A 124 -11.52 -6.91 10.93
C ASN A 124 -11.22 -6.12 9.65
N LYS A 125 -10.12 -5.38 9.71
CA LYS A 125 -9.70 -4.48 8.62
C LYS A 125 -8.59 -5.08 7.78
N VAL A 126 -8.65 -4.77 6.50
CA VAL A 126 -7.60 -5.01 5.52
C VAL A 126 -7.14 -3.66 5.00
N VAL A 127 -5.86 -3.35 5.17
CA VAL A 127 -5.30 -2.03 4.92
C VAL A 127 -4.10 -2.16 4.00
N MET A 128 -4.22 -1.56 2.82
CA MET A 128 -3.19 -1.67 1.80
C MET A 128 -2.69 -0.29 1.36
N PHE A 129 -1.36 -0.13 1.30
CA PHE A 129 -0.74 1.06 0.74
C PHE A 129 -0.59 0.88 -0.76
N LEU A 130 -1.43 1.57 -1.54
CA LEU A 130 -1.54 1.34 -2.98
C LEU A 130 -1.38 2.64 -3.76
N LYS A 131 -1.04 2.50 -5.03
CA LYS A 131 -1.12 3.61 -5.98
C LYS A 131 -2.56 4.08 -6.09
N LEU A 132 -2.80 5.39 -6.14
CA LEU A 132 -4.15 5.93 -6.28
C LEU A 132 -4.84 5.44 -7.58
N THR A 133 -4.07 5.12 -8.62
CA THR A 133 -4.54 4.47 -9.86
C THR A 133 -5.10 3.06 -9.64
N PHE A 134 -4.99 2.49 -8.43
CA PHE A 134 -5.69 1.24 -8.10
C PHE A 134 -7.21 1.37 -8.23
N LEU A 135 -7.77 2.57 -8.05
CA LEU A 135 -9.18 2.85 -8.28
C LEU A 135 -9.59 2.76 -9.76
N GLU A 136 -8.64 2.87 -10.67
CA GLU A 136 -8.87 2.95 -12.11
C GLU A 136 -8.62 1.58 -12.78
N SER A 137 -9.65 0.77 -12.95
CA SER A 137 -9.56 -0.45 -13.76
C SER A 137 -10.91 -1.13 -13.94
N LYS A 138 -11.23 -1.50 -15.17
CA LYS A 138 -12.40 -2.36 -15.47
C LYS A 138 -12.28 -3.74 -14.78
N LYS A 139 -11.08 -4.31 -14.68
CA LYS A 139 -10.83 -5.62 -14.04
C LYS A 139 -11.20 -5.62 -12.56
N ARG A 140 -10.95 -4.51 -11.84
CA ARG A 140 -11.25 -4.36 -10.41
C ARG A 140 -12.70 -3.96 -10.11
N GLY A 141 -13.52 -3.70 -11.13
CA GLY A 141 -14.92 -3.34 -10.93
C GLY A 141 -15.70 -4.35 -10.10
N ASN A 142 -15.42 -5.64 -10.25
CA ASN A 142 -16.05 -6.69 -9.45
C ASN A 142 -15.57 -6.68 -7.99
N LEU A 143 -14.28 -6.45 -7.75
CA LEU A 143 -13.74 -6.29 -6.40
C LEU A 143 -14.48 -5.15 -5.67
N PHE A 144 -14.56 -3.97 -6.27
CA PHE A 144 -15.18 -2.80 -5.64
C PHE A 144 -16.69 -2.96 -5.45
N LYS A 145 -17.38 -3.67 -6.35
CA LYS A 145 -18.82 -3.99 -6.17
C LYS A 145 -19.04 -4.95 -5.00
N LYS A 146 -18.19 -5.97 -4.88
CA LYS A 146 -18.32 -7.01 -3.85
C LYS A 146 -17.75 -6.52 -2.50
N HIS A 147 -16.65 -5.80 -2.54
CA HIS A 147 -15.90 -5.33 -1.39
C HIS A 147 -15.46 -3.88 -1.61
N PRO A 148 -16.34 -2.89 -1.43
CA PRO A 148 -15.93 -1.51 -1.48
C PRO A 148 -14.99 -1.18 -0.31
N PRO A 149 -13.92 -0.40 -0.51
CA PRO A 149 -13.13 0.10 0.61
C PRO A 149 -14.01 1.00 1.49
N LYS A 150 -13.85 0.92 2.81
CA LYS A 150 -14.60 1.76 3.74
C LYS A 150 -14.09 3.21 3.72
N VAL A 151 -12.76 3.35 3.73
CA VAL A 151 -12.10 4.66 3.69
C VAL A 151 -10.87 4.59 2.79
N ILE A 152 -10.64 5.66 2.04
CA ILE A 152 -9.41 5.89 1.28
C ILE A 152 -8.74 7.15 1.84
N TYR A 153 -7.58 6.97 2.47
CA TYR A 153 -6.80 8.07 3.02
C TYR A 153 -5.79 8.54 2.00
N VAL A 154 -6.01 9.75 1.47
CA VAL A 154 -5.15 10.39 0.46
C VAL A 154 -4.23 11.39 1.15
N SER A 155 -2.93 11.28 0.92
CA SER A 155 -1.98 12.25 1.45
C SER A 155 -2.03 13.56 0.68
N ARG A 156 -2.01 14.69 1.40
CA ARG A 156 -1.86 16.03 0.80
C ARG A 156 -0.44 16.30 0.31
N SER A 157 0.54 15.59 0.85
CA SER A 157 1.93 15.64 0.43
C SER A 157 2.34 14.33 -0.22
N ARG A 158 3.40 14.34 -1.03
CA ARG A 158 3.90 13.11 -1.65
C ARG A 158 4.51 12.21 -0.58
N LEU A 159 3.90 11.05 -0.40
CA LEU A 159 4.48 9.94 0.35
C LEU A 159 5.37 9.11 -0.57
N GLN A 160 6.47 8.63 -0.04
CA GLN A 160 7.47 7.94 -0.82
C GLN A 160 7.37 6.43 -0.65
N CYS A 161 7.52 5.72 -1.77
CA CYS A 161 7.88 4.32 -1.79
C CYS A 161 9.29 4.21 -2.35
N ALA A 162 10.24 3.90 -1.49
CA ALA A 162 11.65 3.82 -1.89
C ALA A 162 11.99 2.42 -2.41
N LYS A 163 12.58 2.36 -3.60
CA LYS A 163 13.16 1.12 -4.14
C LYS A 163 14.22 0.61 -3.15
N ASN A 164 14.12 -0.64 -2.74
CA ASN A 164 15.03 -1.28 -1.77
C ASN A 164 15.15 -0.59 -0.40
N GLY A 165 14.23 0.33 -0.05
CA GLY A 165 14.28 1.07 1.21
C GLY A 165 15.28 2.21 1.25
N ASP A 166 15.81 2.64 0.10
CA ASP A 166 16.74 3.78 0.03
C ASP A 166 16.01 5.13 0.04
N PHE A 167 15.55 5.55 1.20
CA PHE A 167 14.87 6.83 1.39
C PHE A 167 15.81 8.04 1.24
N LEU A 168 17.12 7.87 1.37
CA LEU A 168 18.09 8.97 1.30
C LEU A 168 18.28 9.47 -0.13
N THR A 169 18.37 8.58 -1.08
CA THR A 169 18.47 8.93 -2.51
C THR A 169 17.20 9.61 -3.00
N TYR A 170 16.04 9.24 -2.49
CA TYR A 170 14.75 9.83 -2.88
C TYR A 170 14.51 11.24 -2.29
N LYS A 171 15.16 11.62 -1.18
CA LYS A 171 15.05 12.96 -0.58
C LYS A 171 15.64 14.09 -1.44
N LYS A 172 16.48 13.78 -2.44
CA LYS A 172 17.17 14.77 -3.27
C LYS A 172 16.39 15.22 -4.51
N GLY A 173 15.08 15.46 -4.40
CA GLY A 173 14.35 16.28 -5.38
C GLY A 173 13.75 15.58 -6.59
N THR A 174 13.80 14.26 -6.68
CA THR A 174 13.05 13.50 -7.70
C THR A 174 11.69 13.10 -7.12
N GLY A 175 10.78 14.07 -7.00
CA GLY A 175 9.41 13.78 -6.61
C GLY A 175 8.82 12.70 -7.52
N THR A 176 8.35 11.58 -6.97
CA THR A 176 7.67 10.56 -7.75
C THR A 176 6.37 11.15 -8.28
N ALA A 177 6.11 10.99 -9.59
CA ALA A 177 4.85 11.39 -10.20
C ALA A 177 3.67 10.56 -9.67
N ILE A 178 3.94 9.46 -8.96
CA ILE A 178 2.96 8.50 -8.48
C ILE A 178 2.37 8.99 -7.15
N ALA A 179 1.04 9.05 -7.08
CA ALA A 179 0.31 9.27 -5.84
C ALA A 179 -0.05 7.94 -5.20
N TYR A 180 0.14 7.86 -3.88
CA TYR A 180 -0.23 6.71 -3.07
C TYR A 180 -1.31 7.09 -2.06
N ALA A 181 -2.08 6.09 -1.63
CA ALA A 181 -3.11 6.22 -0.61
C ALA A 181 -3.17 4.94 0.24
N TRP A 182 -3.66 5.06 1.46
CA TRP A 182 -4.08 3.92 2.25
C TRP A 182 -5.53 3.58 1.91
N PHE A 183 -5.75 2.36 1.49
CA PHE A 183 -7.09 1.81 1.26
C PHE A 183 -7.45 0.95 2.47
N VAL A 184 -8.54 1.29 3.13
CA VAL A 184 -9.03 0.57 4.31
C VAL A 184 -10.32 -0.14 3.94
N TRP A 185 -10.30 -1.45 3.91
CA TRP A 185 -11.47 -2.31 3.87
C TRP A 185 -11.82 -2.78 5.28
N GLU A 186 -13.06 -3.00 5.52
CA GLU A 186 -13.56 -3.69 6.72
C GLU A 186 -14.42 -4.85 6.24
N LYS A 187 -14.11 -6.07 6.66
CA LYS A 187 -14.86 -7.24 6.23
C LYS A 187 -16.30 -7.16 6.65
N GLY A 188 -17.21 -7.35 5.71
CA GLY A 188 -18.65 -7.19 5.92
C GLY A 188 -19.19 -5.80 5.59
N PHE A 189 -18.35 -4.79 5.37
CA PHE A 189 -18.79 -3.45 4.97
C PHE A 189 -19.51 -3.46 3.61
N ARG A 190 -20.62 -2.71 3.52
CA ARG A 190 -21.48 -2.62 2.32
C ARG A 190 -21.86 -1.17 1.96
N GLY A 191 -21.24 -0.19 2.60
CA GLY A 191 -21.52 1.23 2.38
C GLY A 191 -20.75 1.80 1.18
N GLU A 192 -20.90 3.10 0.98
CA GLU A 192 -20.14 3.85 -0.02
C GLU A 192 -18.75 4.21 0.52
N PRO A 193 -17.70 4.20 -0.32
CA PRO A 193 -16.36 4.60 0.07
C PRO A 193 -16.30 6.07 0.48
N ILE A 194 -15.58 6.34 1.55
CA ILE A 194 -15.28 7.72 1.99
C ILE A 194 -13.83 8.05 1.64
N VAL A 195 -13.60 9.21 1.04
CA VAL A 195 -12.26 9.74 0.83
C VAL A 195 -11.93 10.75 1.94
N ARG A 196 -10.79 10.55 2.59
CA ARG A 196 -10.25 11.47 3.60
C ARG A 196 -8.84 11.90 3.24
N TRP A 197 -8.50 13.11 3.61
CA TRP A 197 -7.14 13.64 3.46
C TRP A 197 -6.45 13.67 4.82
N PHE A 198 -5.17 13.35 4.84
CA PHE A 198 -4.32 13.37 6.03
C PHE A 198 -3.01 14.12 5.75
N ASN A 199 -2.36 14.63 6.81
CA ASN A 199 -1.21 15.55 6.85
C ASN A 199 -1.45 16.98 6.32
#